data_b1ff3d10b9e139f33c52e9233ff8888a
#
_entry.id   b1ff3d10b9e139f33c52e9233ff8888a
#
_cell.length_a   1.000
_cell.length_b   1.000
_cell.length_c   1.000
_cell.angle_alpha   90.00
_cell.angle_beta   90.00
_cell.angle_gamma   90.00
#
_symmetry.space_group_name_H-M   'P 1'
#
loop_
_entity.id
_entity.type
_entity.pdbx_description
1 polymer ?
#
loop_
_entity_poly.entity_id
_entity_poly.type
_entity_poly.pdbx_seq_one_letter_code
_entity_poly.pdbx_strand_id
1 'polypeptide(L)'
;LGVTLFERGPEITITDIGRQIIEQAQVVIEEASAIKRIAGERQSELVGPLKLGIIFTIGPYLLPRLIPTLRVLAPDMPLFLEENYTARLADMLKSGEIDCAVVAEPFDEPNIVTLPLYDEPFVVATPKSHPWSTRDAVASSELVGESLLLLTQGNCFRDQVLEACPTLGKGSEINKH
;
A
#
# COMPACT_ATOMS: atom_id res chain seq x y z
N LEU A 1 -34.37 4.95 -8.87
CA LEU A 1 -34.44 4.31 -7.53
C LEU A 1 -35.42 5.00 -6.58
N GLY A 2 -35.87 6.23 -6.87
CA GLY A 2 -36.86 6.97 -6.07
C GLY A 2 -36.30 7.51 -4.73
N VAL A 3 -35.01 7.51 -4.54
CA VAL A 3 -34.31 8.01 -3.34
C VAL A 3 -33.20 8.97 -3.71
N THR A 4 -32.90 9.93 -2.85
CA THR A 4 -31.81 10.88 -3.04
C THR A 4 -30.51 10.25 -2.57
N LEU A 5 -29.54 10.09 -3.47
CA LEU A 5 -28.23 9.49 -3.17
C LEU A 5 -27.21 10.53 -2.70
N PHE A 6 -27.33 11.76 -3.19
CA PHE A 6 -26.39 12.86 -2.91
C PHE A 6 -27.16 14.12 -2.54
N GLU A 7 -26.71 14.81 -1.52
CA GLU A 7 -27.19 16.13 -1.17
C GLU A 7 -26.30 17.20 -1.82
N ARG A 8 -26.94 18.20 -2.43
CA ARG A 8 -26.25 19.34 -3.02
C ARG A 8 -26.16 20.47 -2.01
N GLY A 9 -24.96 20.72 -1.52
CA GLY A 9 -24.58 21.85 -0.69
C GLY A 9 -23.37 22.58 -1.28
N PRO A 10 -22.61 23.34 -0.49
CA PRO A 10 -21.30 23.86 -0.88
C PRO A 10 -20.35 22.73 -1.29
N GLU A 11 -20.51 21.56 -0.70
CA GLU A 11 -19.87 20.31 -1.07
C GLU A 11 -20.98 19.26 -1.29
N ILE A 12 -20.71 18.31 -2.22
CA ILE A 12 -21.60 17.18 -2.46
C ILE A 12 -21.38 16.16 -1.35
N THR A 13 -22.43 15.86 -0.58
CA THR A 13 -22.39 14.83 0.46
C THR A 13 -23.23 13.62 0.07
N ILE A 14 -22.80 12.43 0.48
CA ILE A 14 -23.51 11.18 0.25
C ILE A 14 -24.51 11.00 1.39
N THR A 15 -25.77 10.72 1.06
CA THR A 15 -26.81 10.40 2.06
C THR A 15 -26.57 9.01 2.66
N ASP A 16 -27.16 8.70 3.82
CA ASP A 16 -27.04 7.38 4.43
C ASP A 16 -27.57 6.26 3.52
N ILE A 17 -28.68 6.50 2.83
CA ILE A 17 -29.22 5.56 1.84
C ILE A 17 -28.30 5.50 0.60
N GLY A 18 -27.67 6.62 0.23
CA GLY A 18 -26.67 6.67 -0.84
C GLY A 18 -25.48 5.77 -0.54
N ARG A 19 -24.98 5.80 0.70
CA ARG A 19 -23.88 4.95 1.15
C ARG A 19 -24.22 3.46 1.04
N GLN A 20 -25.38 3.06 1.56
CA GLN A 20 -25.84 1.66 1.47
C GLN A 20 -26.00 1.20 0.02
N ILE A 21 -26.49 2.06 -0.87
CA ILE A 21 -26.64 1.72 -2.30
C ILE A 21 -25.28 1.62 -2.99
N ILE A 22 -24.30 2.47 -2.64
CA ILE A 22 -22.95 2.40 -3.17
C ILE A 22 -22.28 1.08 -2.74
N GLU A 23 -22.36 0.73 -1.46
CA GLU A 23 -21.85 -0.55 -0.93
C GLU A 23 -22.45 -1.74 -1.67
N GLN A 24 -23.77 -1.75 -1.87
CA GLN A 24 -24.43 -2.81 -2.61
C GLN A 24 -24.08 -2.82 -4.09
N ALA A 25 -23.88 -1.66 -4.71
CA ALA A 25 -23.44 -1.55 -6.10
C ALA A 25 -22.02 -2.09 -6.29
N GLN A 26 -21.14 -1.89 -5.32
CA GLN A 26 -19.79 -2.48 -5.32
C GLN A 26 -19.86 -4.01 -5.34
N VAL A 27 -20.70 -4.61 -4.49
CA VAL A 27 -20.90 -6.07 -4.49
C VAL A 27 -21.38 -6.57 -5.87
N VAL A 28 -22.30 -5.85 -6.51
CA VAL A 28 -22.76 -6.25 -7.86
C VAL A 28 -21.64 -6.18 -8.90
N ILE A 29 -20.78 -5.17 -8.83
CA ILE A 29 -19.62 -5.03 -9.73
C ILE A 29 -18.61 -6.15 -9.50
N GLU A 30 -18.36 -6.52 -8.24
CA GLU A 30 -17.49 -7.63 -7.86
C GLU A 30 -18.03 -8.97 -8.40
N GLU A 31 -19.33 -9.25 -8.22
CA GLU A 31 -19.98 -10.45 -8.74
C GLU A 31 -19.98 -10.48 -10.27
N ALA A 32 -20.21 -9.34 -10.93
CA ALA A 32 -20.10 -9.26 -12.38
C ALA A 32 -18.66 -9.54 -12.88
N SER A 33 -17.66 -9.10 -12.13
CA SER A 33 -16.26 -9.38 -12.38
C SER A 33 -15.92 -10.86 -12.13
N ALA A 34 -16.53 -11.46 -11.10
CA ALA A 34 -16.42 -12.89 -10.83
C ALA A 34 -16.97 -13.75 -11.97
N ILE A 35 -18.10 -13.35 -12.58
CA ILE A 35 -18.65 -14.03 -13.77
C ILE A 35 -17.65 -13.98 -14.93
N LYS A 36 -17.03 -12.82 -15.18
CA LYS A 36 -16.00 -12.69 -16.22
C LYS A 36 -14.79 -13.60 -15.94
N ARG A 37 -14.36 -13.69 -14.67
CA ARG A 37 -13.26 -14.55 -14.24
C ARG A 37 -13.60 -16.03 -14.48
N ILE A 38 -14.77 -16.49 -14.06
CA ILE A 38 -15.26 -17.85 -14.30
C ILE A 38 -15.32 -18.17 -15.81
N ALA A 39 -15.80 -17.23 -16.62
CA ALA A 39 -15.83 -17.38 -18.07
C ALA A 39 -14.43 -17.39 -18.70
N GLY A 40 -13.48 -16.67 -18.09
CA GLY A 40 -12.06 -16.57 -18.49
C GLY A 40 -11.20 -17.76 -18.06
N GLU A 41 -11.64 -18.62 -17.13
CA GLU A 41 -10.90 -19.80 -16.63
C GLU A 41 -10.53 -20.83 -17.74
N ARG A 42 -11.04 -20.65 -18.95
CA ARG A 42 -10.61 -21.40 -20.15
C ARG A 42 -9.50 -20.74 -20.96
N GLN A 43 -9.13 -19.49 -20.62
CA GLN A 43 -7.98 -18.80 -21.17
C GLN A 43 -6.96 -18.61 -20.05
N SER A 44 -5.68 -18.74 -20.36
CA SER A 44 -4.57 -18.61 -19.41
C SER A 44 -4.81 -17.45 -18.41
N GLU A 45 -4.73 -17.71 -17.11
CA GLU A 45 -4.89 -16.72 -16.03
C GLU A 45 -3.97 -15.51 -16.16
N LEU A 46 -2.94 -15.62 -17.01
CA LEU A 46 -1.93 -14.60 -17.27
C LEU A 46 -2.23 -13.77 -18.54
N VAL A 47 -3.48 -13.75 -19.00
CA VAL A 47 -3.95 -12.95 -20.15
C VAL A 47 -4.97 -11.94 -19.66
N GLY A 48 -4.68 -10.67 -19.87
CA GLY A 48 -5.54 -9.57 -19.44
C GLY A 48 -4.76 -8.53 -18.61
N PRO A 49 -5.30 -7.33 -18.46
CA PRO A 49 -4.60 -6.25 -17.73
C PRO A 49 -4.50 -6.58 -16.25
N LEU A 50 -3.30 -6.35 -15.68
CA LEU A 50 -3.06 -6.34 -14.24
C LEU A 50 -2.82 -4.89 -13.79
N LYS A 51 -3.63 -4.41 -12.84
CA LYS A 51 -3.47 -3.11 -12.20
C LYS A 51 -2.88 -3.31 -10.82
N LEU A 52 -1.59 -3.04 -10.69
CA LEU A 52 -0.82 -3.25 -9.47
C LEU A 52 -0.58 -1.93 -8.74
N GLY A 53 -1.07 -1.82 -7.51
CA GLY A 53 -0.68 -0.77 -6.58
C GLY A 53 0.61 -1.13 -5.83
N ILE A 54 1.42 -0.15 -5.49
CA ILE A 54 2.63 -0.37 -4.69
C ILE A 54 2.94 0.88 -3.88
N ILE A 55 3.43 0.71 -2.65
CA ILE A 55 3.85 1.85 -1.84
C ILE A 55 5.20 2.39 -2.29
N PHE A 56 5.40 3.71 -2.12
CA PHE A 56 6.62 4.42 -2.54
C PHE A 56 7.92 3.86 -1.95
N THR A 57 7.85 3.22 -0.78
CA THR A 57 9.02 2.66 -0.11
C THR A 57 9.44 1.30 -0.65
N ILE A 58 8.58 0.61 -1.39
CA ILE A 58 8.84 -0.72 -2.00
C ILE A 58 9.04 -0.60 -3.50
N GLY A 59 8.24 0.23 -4.19
CA GLY A 59 8.21 0.34 -5.64
C GLY A 59 9.57 0.46 -6.30
N PRO A 60 10.43 1.42 -5.92
CA PRO A 60 11.73 1.64 -6.53
C PRO A 60 12.69 0.43 -6.46
N TYR A 61 12.50 -0.45 -5.50
CA TYR A 61 13.37 -1.61 -5.26
C TYR A 61 12.81 -2.89 -5.88
N LEU A 62 11.49 -3.08 -5.81
CA LEU A 62 10.82 -4.30 -6.29
C LEU A 62 10.56 -4.24 -7.79
N LEU A 63 10.04 -3.13 -8.33
CA LEU A 63 9.62 -3.03 -9.73
C LEU A 63 10.73 -3.33 -10.74
N PRO A 64 11.99 -2.89 -10.56
CA PRO A 64 13.07 -3.22 -11.48
C PRO A 64 13.34 -4.71 -11.64
N ARG A 65 12.98 -5.54 -10.64
CA ARG A 65 13.11 -6.98 -10.66
C ARG A 65 11.81 -7.66 -11.10
N LEU A 66 10.68 -7.16 -10.66
CA LEU A 66 9.37 -7.72 -10.93
C LEU A 66 8.98 -7.58 -12.41
N ILE A 67 9.14 -6.39 -13.00
CA ILE A 67 8.71 -6.11 -14.37
C ILE A 67 9.38 -7.03 -15.40
N PRO A 68 10.72 -7.21 -15.40
CA PRO A 68 11.36 -8.13 -16.34
C PRO A 68 10.86 -9.57 -16.19
N THR A 69 10.64 -10.02 -14.95
CA THR A 69 10.13 -11.37 -14.66
C THR A 69 8.71 -11.54 -15.18
N LEU A 70 7.83 -10.59 -14.93
CA LEU A 70 6.46 -10.62 -15.44
C LEU A 70 6.39 -10.62 -16.95
N ARG A 71 7.25 -9.87 -17.63
CA ARG A 71 7.32 -9.86 -19.11
C ARG A 71 7.70 -11.21 -19.70
N VAL A 72 8.47 -12.01 -18.96
CA VAL A 72 8.84 -13.38 -19.41
C VAL A 72 7.72 -14.36 -19.10
N LEU A 73 7.11 -14.28 -17.92
CA LEU A 73 6.09 -15.23 -17.47
C LEU A 73 4.71 -14.95 -18.05
N ALA A 74 4.39 -13.69 -18.31
CA ALA A 74 3.10 -13.22 -18.77
C ALA A 74 3.26 -12.14 -19.86
N PRO A 75 3.80 -12.48 -21.04
CA PRO A 75 4.13 -11.50 -22.08
C PRO A 75 2.90 -10.76 -22.62
N ASP A 76 1.73 -11.41 -22.58
CA ASP A 76 0.46 -10.87 -23.09
C ASP A 76 -0.39 -10.19 -22.00
N MET A 77 0.17 -9.95 -20.80
CA MET A 77 -0.49 -9.30 -19.69
C MET A 77 -0.07 -7.82 -19.61
N PRO A 78 -0.91 -6.85 -20.03
CA PRO A 78 -0.63 -5.43 -19.82
C PRO A 78 -0.55 -5.11 -18.34
N LEU A 79 0.56 -4.50 -17.90
CA LEU A 79 0.77 -4.11 -16.51
C LEU A 79 0.55 -2.60 -16.36
N PHE A 80 -0.38 -2.22 -15.48
CA PHE A 80 -0.62 -0.86 -15.04
C PHE A 80 -0.11 -0.71 -13.60
N LEU A 81 0.69 0.30 -13.35
CA LEU A 81 1.32 0.54 -12.06
C LEU A 81 0.79 1.83 -11.44
N GLU A 82 0.47 1.75 -10.17
CA GLU A 82 0.07 2.89 -9.34
C GLU A 82 0.95 2.93 -8.10
N GLU A 83 1.75 3.97 -7.93
CA GLU A 83 2.51 4.22 -6.70
C GLU A 83 1.76 5.21 -5.83
N ASN A 84 1.43 4.81 -4.58
CA ASN A 84 0.69 5.68 -3.69
C ASN A 84 0.93 5.31 -2.21
N TYR A 85 0.34 6.09 -1.28
CA TYR A 85 0.29 5.76 0.14
C TYR A 85 -0.65 4.59 0.41
N THR A 86 -0.37 3.84 1.47
CA THR A 86 -1.15 2.65 1.88
C THR A 86 -2.66 2.93 1.95
N ALA A 87 -3.06 4.04 2.57
CA ALA A 87 -4.48 4.39 2.70
C ALA A 87 -5.15 4.59 1.33
N ARG A 88 -4.48 5.28 0.39
CA ARG A 88 -5.05 5.49 -0.95
C ARG A 88 -5.13 4.18 -1.74
N LEU A 89 -4.11 3.32 -1.64
CA LEU A 89 -4.14 1.99 -2.26
C LEU A 89 -5.26 1.11 -1.68
N ALA A 90 -5.53 1.21 -0.38
CA ALA A 90 -6.66 0.53 0.25
C ALA A 90 -8.01 0.98 -0.35
N ASP A 91 -8.20 2.29 -0.55
CA ASP A 91 -9.40 2.82 -1.19
C ASP A 91 -9.53 2.34 -2.65
N MET A 92 -8.41 2.31 -3.38
CA MET A 92 -8.38 1.86 -4.78
C MET A 92 -8.66 0.36 -4.91
N LEU A 93 -8.21 -0.47 -3.95
CA LEU A 93 -8.57 -1.88 -3.88
C LEU A 93 -10.07 -2.06 -3.63
N LYS A 94 -10.63 -1.33 -2.66
CA LYS A 94 -12.07 -1.38 -2.34
C LYS A 94 -12.95 -0.91 -3.49
N SER A 95 -12.50 0.06 -4.28
CA SER A 95 -13.24 0.57 -5.44
C SER A 95 -13.01 -0.24 -6.72
N GLY A 96 -12.09 -1.22 -6.71
CA GLY A 96 -11.73 -1.98 -7.91
C GLY A 96 -10.95 -1.16 -8.95
N GLU A 97 -10.37 -0.02 -8.54
CA GLU A 97 -9.47 0.77 -9.40
C GLU A 97 -8.16 0.01 -9.66
N ILE A 98 -7.68 -0.79 -8.68
CA ILE A 98 -6.55 -1.70 -8.79
C ILE A 98 -6.96 -3.12 -8.40
N ASP A 99 -6.26 -4.13 -8.92
CA ASP A 99 -6.56 -5.55 -8.70
C ASP A 99 -5.84 -6.10 -7.47
N CYS A 100 -4.63 -5.62 -7.22
CA CYS A 100 -3.83 -5.99 -6.06
C CYS A 100 -2.88 -4.85 -5.68
N ALA A 101 -2.34 -4.91 -4.46
CA ALA A 101 -1.34 -3.96 -4.00
C ALA A 101 -0.22 -4.65 -3.20
N VAL A 102 1.01 -4.13 -3.33
CA VAL A 102 2.12 -4.48 -2.44
C VAL A 102 2.25 -3.38 -1.40
N VAL A 103 2.00 -3.75 -0.16
CA VAL A 103 1.99 -2.85 1.00
C VAL A 103 2.80 -3.47 2.14
N ALA A 104 3.07 -2.71 3.19
CA ALA A 104 3.70 -3.22 4.40
C ALA A 104 2.64 -3.60 5.43
N GLU A 105 2.88 -4.68 6.18
CA GLU A 105 2.06 -5.04 7.35
C GLU A 105 2.37 -4.09 8.54
N PRO A 106 1.42 -3.88 9.47
CA PRO A 106 0.07 -4.43 9.47
C PRO A 106 -0.85 -3.76 8.44
N PHE A 107 -1.64 -4.58 7.74
CA PHE A 107 -2.65 -4.12 6.80
C PHE A 107 -3.93 -4.94 7.03
N ASP A 108 -4.88 -4.35 7.76
CA ASP A 108 -6.13 -5.00 8.14
C ASP A 108 -7.31 -4.19 7.61
N GLU A 109 -7.67 -4.48 6.37
CA GLU A 109 -8.77 -3.82 5.67
C GLU A 109 -9.91 -4.80 5.40
N PRO A 110 -11.16 -4.43 5.71
CA PRO A 110 -12.31 -5.31 5.49
C PRO A 110 -12.41 -5.75 4.03
N ASN A 111 -12.69 -7.05 3.83
CA ASN A 111 -12.87 -7.69 2.53
C ASN A 111 -11.62 -7.72 1.63
N ILE A 112 -10.44 -7.45 2.16
CA ILE A 112 -9.18 -7.61 1.45
C ILE A 112 -8.41 -8.79 2.05
N VAL A 113 -7.97 -9.70 1.20
CA VAL A 113 -7.12 -10.83 1.59
C VAL A 113 -5.67 -10.44 1.45
N THR A 114 -4.88 -10.64 2.51
CA THR A 114 -3.44 -10.40 2.52
C THR A 114 -2.67 -11.70 2.40
N LEU A 115 -1.54 -11.65 1.69
CA LEU A 115 -0.58 -12.74 1.58
C LEU A 115 0.81 -12.21 1.90
N PRO A 116 1.50 -12.73 2.94
CA PRO A 116 2.86 -12.32 3.24
C PRO A 116 3.81 -12.74 2.11
N LEU A 117 4.66 -11.82 1.65
CA LEU A 117 5.60 -12.04 0.56
C LEU A 117 7.02 -12.25 1.07
N TYR A 118 7.54 -11.36 1.89
CA TYR A 118 8.89 -11.41 2.45
C TYR A 118 9.03 -10.45 3.65
N ASP A 119 10.05 -10.69 4.47
CA ASP A 119 10.44 -9.81 5.57
C ASP A 119 11.62 -8.95 5.15
N GLU A 120 11.61 -7.67 5.54
CA GLU A 120 12.65 -6.71 5.25
C GLU A 120 13.21 -6.12 6.56
N PRO A 121 14.48 -6.37 6.90
CA PRO A 121 15.05 -5.86 8.14
C PRO A 121 15.26 -4.34 8.09
N PHE A 122 15.00 -3.66 9.20
CA PHE A 122 15.39 -2.26 9.34
C PHE A 122 16.91 -2.11 9.40
N VAL A 123 17.43 -1.11 8.70
CA VAL A 123 18.83 -0.72 8.76
C VAL A 123 18.97 0.75 9.11
N VAL A 124 20.05 1.10 9.79
CA VAL A 124 20.41 2.49 10.10
C VAL A 124 21.47 2.94 9.11
N ALA A 125 21.15 3.95 8.31
CA ALA A 125 22.13 4.57 7.41
C ALA A 125 22.83 5.72 8.14
N THR A 126 24.16 5.68 8.17
CA THR A 126 24.99 6.70 8.81
C THR A 126 26.07 7.23 7.88
N PRO A 127 26.56 8.47 8.06
CA PRO A 127 27.79 8.93 7.42
C PRO A 127 28.98 8.02 7.77
N LYS A 128 29.94 7.89 6.86
CA LYS A 128 31.17 7.11 7.12
C LYS A 128 31.95 7.56 8.35
N SER A 129 31.85 8.82 8.74
CA SER A 129 32.48 9.41 9.93
C SER A 129 31.74 9.12 11.23
N HIS A 130 30.55 8.55 11.18
CA HIS A 130 29.76 8.26 12.36
C HIS A 130 30.35 7.11 13.19
N PRO A 131 30.32 7.14 14.52
CA PRO A 131 30.83 6.04 15.37
C PRO A 131 30.22 4.68 15.07
N TRP A 132 28.99 4.66 14.52
CA TRP A 132 28.31 3.41 14.14
C TRP A 132 28.69 2.87 12.77
N SER A 133 29.48 3.60 11.99
CA SER A 133 29.84 3.20 10.60
C SER A 133 30.57 1.88 10.48
N THR A 134 31.18 1.39 11.57
CA THR A 134 31.92 0.12 11.64
C THR A 134 31.18 -0.94 12.46
N ARG A 135 29.94 -0.69 12.87
CA ARG A 135 29.15 -1.64 13.67
C ARG A 135 28.21 -2.43 12.79
N ASP A 136 28.06 -3.69 13.11
CA ASP A 136 27.13 -4.60 12.41
C ASP A 136 25.66 -4.37 12.81
N ALA A 137 25.43 -3.85 14.02
CA ALA A 137 24.09 -3.58 14.53
C ALA A 137 24.08 -2.42 15.53
N VAL A 138 22.93 -1.74 15.60
CA VAL A 138 22.64 -0.66 16.54
C VAL A 138 21.34 -1.01 17.26
N ALA A 139 21.35 -0.96 18.60
CA ALA A 139 20.13 -1.19 19.36
C ALA A 139 19.18 0.01 19.24
N SER A 140 17.86 -0.25 19.20
CA SER A 140 16.85 0.80 19.08
C SER A 140 16.93 1.84 20.22
N SER A 141 17.40 1.44 21.42
CA SER A 141 17.61 2.34 22.56
C SER A 141 18.74 3.34 22.35
N GLU A 142 19.72 3.04 21.47
CA GLU A 142 20.84 3.92 21.17
C GLU A 142 20.44 5.06 20.21
N LEU A 143 19.33 4.90 19.51
CA LEU A 143 18.78 5.94 18.61
C LEU A 143 18.22 7.15 19.38
N VAL A 144 18.01 7.01 20.69
CA VAL A 144 17.50 8.08 21.55
C VAL A 144 18.57 9.16 21.71
N GLY A 145 18.21 10.40 21.38
CA GLY A 145 19.13 11.54 21.43
C GLY A 145 19.92 11.79 20.14
N GLU A 146 19.79 10.91 19.16
CA GLU A 146 20.36 11.12 17.83
C GLU A 146 19.41 11.94 16.94
N SER A 147 19.98 12.68 16.01
CA SER A 147 19.22 13.40 14.99
C SER A 147 18.85 12.45 13.86
N LEU A 148 17.61 12.00 13.83
CA LEU A 148 17.12 11.04 12.85
C LEU A 148 16.33 11.71 11.73
N LEU A 149 16.57 11.27 10.51
CA LEU A 149 15.74 11.59 9.35
C LEU A 149 14.71 10.46 9.19
N LEU A 150 13.45 10.81 9.33
CA LEU A 150 12.34 9.90 9.10
C LEU A 150 11.46 10.41 7.96
N LEU A 151 10.79 9.49 7.26
CA LEU A 151 9.79 9.85 6.28
C LEU A 151 8.64 10.64 6.91
N THR A 152 7.94 11.41 6.09
CA THR A 152 6.80 12.21 6.52
C THR A 152 5.62 11.34 6.97
N GLN A 153 4.70 11.92 7.70
CA GLN A 153 3.45 11.28 8.11
C GLN A 153 2.67 10.76 6.88
N GLY A 154 2.02 9.62 7.02
CA GLY A 154 1.32 8.91 5.94
C GLY A 154 2.14 7.79 5.30
N ASN A 155 3.46 7.72 5.57
CA ASN A 155 4.28 6.58 5.18
C ASN A 155 4.24 5.51 6.28
N CYS A 156 3.79 4.31 5.95
CA CYS A 156 3.76 3.16 6.88
C CYS A 156 5.15 2.85 7.46
N PHE A 157 6.22 3.03 6.68
CA PHE A 157 7.60 2.88 7.15
C PHE A 157 7.90 3.74 8.39
N ARG A 158 7.43 5.00 8.41
CA ARG A 158 7.59 5.87 9.58
C ARG A 158 6.93 5.28 10.82
N ASP A 159 5.68 4.81 10.66
CA ASP A 159 4.89 4.29 11.78
C ASP A 159 5.52 3.01 12.32
N GLN A 160 6.00 2.13 11.44
CA GLN A 160 6.75 0.93 11.82
C GLN A 160 8.08 1.24 12.53
N VAL A 161 8.84 2.26 12.10
CA VAL A 161 10.05 2.70 12.81
C VAL A 161 9.71 3.19 14.21
N LEU A 162 8.64 3.96 14.37
CA LEU A 162 8.20 4.46 15.68
C LEU A 162 7.69 3.34 16.59
N GLU A 163 7.07 2.30 16.02
CA GLU A 163 6.66 1.11 16.74
C GLU A 163 7.86 0.26 17.19
N ALA A 164 8.81 0.01 16.29
CA ALA A 164 10.04 -0.71 16.59
C ALA A 164 10.94 0.03 17.60
N CYS A 165 10.80 1.35 17.66
CA CYS A 165 11.60 2.24 18.50
C CYS A 165 10.71 3.20 19.32
N PRO A 166 9.92 2.71 20.30
CA PRO A 166 8.92 3.52 21.02
C PRO A 166 9.49 4.73 21.77
N THR A 167 10.79 4.71 22.04
CA THR A 167 11.50 5.79 22.73
C THR A 167 11.77 7.00 21.84
N LEU A 168 11.74 6.84 20.52
CA LEU A 168 11.96 7.94 19.56
C LEU A 168 10.83 8.98 19.58
N GLY A 169 9.60 8.57 19.89
CA GLY A 169 8.44 9.47 19.97
C GLY A 169 8.44 10.41 21.18
N LYS A 170 9.33 10.20 22.16
CA LYS A 170 9.28 10.87 23.46
C LYS A 170 10.37 11.93 23.71
N GLY A 171 11.32 12.11 22.83
CA GLY A 171 12.45 13.02 23.14
C GLY A 171 13.44 13.35 22.02
N SER A 172 13.27 12.84 20.82
CA SER A 172 14.15 13.18 19.70
C SER A 172 13.58 14.33 18.88
N GLU A 173 14.42 15.29 18.51
CA GLU A 173 14.11 16.24 17.45
C GLU A 173 14.00 15.46 16.14
N ILE A 174 12.78 15.04 15.82
CA ILE A 174 12.48 14.44 14.53
C ILE A 174 12.44 15.59 13.53
N ASN A 175 13.52 15.77 12.77
CA ASN A 175 13.57 16.74 11.69
C ASN A 175 12.58 16.32 10.61
N LYS A 176 11.52 17.10 10.47
CA LYS A 176 10.53 16.98 9.39
C LYS A 176 11.12 17.68 8.16
N HIS A 177 11.45 16.92 7.15
CA HIS A 177 11.69 17.42 5.79
C HIS A 177 10.62 16.90 4.85
#